data_9d61d9df43611c69208b0bf9988c3d50
#
_entry.id   9d61d9df43611c69208b0bf9988c3d50
#
_cell.length_a   1.000
_cell.length_b   1.000
_cell.length_c   1.000
_cell.angle_alpha   90.00
_cell.angle_beta   90.00
_cell.angle_gamma   90.00
#
_symmetry.space_group_name_H-M   'P 1'
#
loop_
_entity.id
_entity.type
_entity.pdbx_description
1 polymer ?
#
loop_
_entity_poly.entity_id
_entity_poly.type
_entity_poly.pdbx_seq_one_letter_code
_entity_poly.pdbx_strand_id
1 'polypeptide(L)'
;MLRAILTCCLGLVAIGAAHAATSPGAGKVQYDRCLARAASNPSEALREASDWQSAGGGPASDHCMAVALVALHRYAEAGAKLDTLARSGFASDPMIRMALFDQAGNAWLLATKPDSAIASFSAALAIDPSDADLLSDRARAEAMKKNWAGADSDLSAALLVNPMRADLLVLRGSARHAMGRKADARADYERALKLHPGYVDALVERGNMKYEAKDIAGARTDWGQVVSTSPDSAAAAVARQHLADTDPTTPPANEAPVLKPPKPH
;
A
#
# COMPACT_ATOMS: atom_id res chain seq x y z
N MET A 1 0.72 9.66 1.65
CA MET A 1 0.95 8.22 1.48
C MET A 1 0.10 7.52 0.40
N LEU A 2 -0.98 8.13 -0.14
CA LEU A 2 -1.88 7.46 -1.09
C LEU A 2 -1.42 7.46 -2.57
N ARG A 3 -0.43 8.27 -2.96
CA ARG A 3 0.01 8.40 -4.37
C ARG A 3 1.09 7.39 -4.81
N ALA A 4 1.82 6.76 -3.89
CA ALA A 4 2.85 5.78 -4.23
C ALA A 4 2.29 4.38 -4.60
N ILE A 5 1.03 4.10 -4.27
CA ILE A 5 0.39 2.80 -4.47
C ILE A 5 -0.01 2.55 -5.95
N LEU A 6 -0.11 3.62 -6.75
CA LEU A 6 -0.65 3.49 -8.11
C LEU A 6 0.37 2.99 -9.16
N THR A 7 1.66 2.99 -8.83
CA THR A 7 2.72 2.69 -9.82
C THR A 7 3.17 1.23 -9.81
N CYS A 8 2.87 0.46 -8.78
CA CYS A 8 3.35 -0.92 -8.62
C CYS A 8 2.37 -2.01 -9.10
N CYS A 9 1.09 -1.68 -9.35
CA CYS A 9 0.05 -2.68 -9.67
C CYS A 9 -0.16 -2.98 -11.15
N LEU A 10 0.69 -2.48 -12.06
CA LEU A 10 0.61 -2.80 -13.48
C LEU A 10 1.69 -3.80 -13.91
N GLY A 11 1.94 -4.81 -13.10
CA GLY A 11 2.54 -6.04 -13.59
C GLY A 11 1.59 -6.65 -14.61
N LEU A 12 1.82 -6.37 -15.91
CA LEU A 12 1.07 -6.93 -17.03
C LEU A 12 1.29 -8.45 -17.07
N VAL A 13 0.49 -9.20 -16.29
CA VAL A 13 0.33 -10.63 -16.53
C VAL A 13 -0.48 -10.75 -17.82
N ALA A 14 0.18 -11.09 -18.91
CA ALA A 14 -0.50 -11.43 -20.16
C ALA A 14 -1.29 -12.72 -19.94
N ILE A 15 -2.58 -12.59 -19.63
CA ILE A 15 -3.50 -13.74 -19.57
C ILE A 15 -3.69 -14.22 -21.00
N GLY A 16 -3.13 -15.39 -21.30
CA GLY A 16 -3.27 -16.02 -22.61
C GLY A 16 -4.75 -16.21 -22.95
N ALA A 17 -5.22 -15.59 -24.05
CA ALA A 17 -6.58 -15.70 -24.53
C ALA A 17 -6.83 -17.15 -25.02
N ALA A 18 -7.49 -17.95 -24.22
CA ALA A 18 -8.01 -19.24 -24.62
C ALA A 18 -9.56 -19.20 -24.64
N HIS A 19 -10.10 -19.58 -25.78
CA HIS A 19 -11.52 -19.83 -26.10
C HIS A 19 -12.41 -18.63 -26.44
N ALA A 20 -12.16 -18.03 -27.58
CA ALA A 20 -13.20 -17.53 -28.47
C ALA A 20 -12.85 -18.01 -29.89
N ALA A 21 -13.84 -18.34 -30.70
CA ALA A 21 -13.66 -18.80 -32.10
C ALA A 21 -13.20 -17.67 -33.05
N THR A 22 -12.26 -16.86 -32.58
CA THR A 22 -11.55 -15.83 -33.33
C THR A 22 -10.11 -16.28 -33.48
N SER A 23 -9.45 -15.95 -34.60
CA SER A 23 -8.03 -16.27 -34.83
C SER A 23 -7.20 -16.00 -33.56
N PRO A 24 -6.23 -16.87 -33.21
CA PRO A 24 -5.46 -16.76 -31.95
C PRO A 24 -4.83 -15.40 -31.66
N GLY A 25 -4.65 -14.55 -32.70
CA GLY A 25 -4.14 -13.18 -32.53
C GLY A 25 -5.22 -12.12 -32.24
N ALA A 26 -6.47 -12.33 -32.67
CA ALA A 26 -7.51 -11.30 -32.55
C ALA A 26 -7.95 -11.05 -31.12
N GLY A 27 -8.05 -12.07 -30.30
CA GLY A 27 -8.39 -11.96 -28.88
C GLY A 27 -7.31 -11.21 -28.08
N LYS A 28 -6.03 -11.48 -28.39
CA LYS A 28 -4.92 -10.73 -27.76
C LYS A 28 -4.94 -9.26 -28.14
N VAL A 29 -5.12 -8.93 -29.39
CA VAL A 29 -5.21 -7.53 -29.85
C VAL A 29 -6.38 -6.79 -29.20
N GLN A 30 -7.53 -7.45 -29.08
CA GLN A 30 -8.69 -6.87 -28.41
C GLN A 30 -8.42 -6.64 -26.93
N TYR A 31 -7.79 -7.58 -26.25
CA TYR A 31 -7.40 -7.47 -24.85
C TYR A 31 -6.42 -6.31 -24.62
N ASP A 32 -5.33 -6.26 -25.41
CA ASP A 32 -4.31 -5.19 -25.30
C ASP A 32 -4.95 -3.80 -25.53
N ARG A 33 -5.86 -3.70 -26.51
CA ARG A 33 -6.63 -2.47 -26.77
C ARG A 33 -7.51 -2.09 -25.57
N CYS A 34 -8.17 -3.05 -24.99
CA CYS A 34 -9.03 -2.82 -23.83
C CYS A 34 -8.22 -2.31 -22.64
N LEU A 35 -7.05 -2.89 -22.34
CA LEU A 35 -6.17 -2.41 -21.27
C LEU A 35 -5.66 -0.99 -21.54
N ALA A 36 -5.24 -0.69 -22.76
CA ALA A 36 -4.83 0.66 -23.15
C ALA A 36 -5.98 1.67 -23.01
N ARG A 37 -7.22 1.26 -23.34
CA ARG A 37 -8.42 2.07 -23.17
C ARG A 37 -8.75 2.27 -21.68
N ALA A 38 -8.57 1.26 -20.85
CA ALA A 38 -8.80 1.37 -19.41
C ALA A 38 -7.89 2.44 -18.75
N ALA A 39 -6.70 2.64 -19.27
CA ALA A 39 -5.79 3.69 -18.80
C ALA A 39 -6.20 5.10 -19.25
N SER A 40 -6.81 5.26 -20.44
CA SER A 40 -7.12 6.56 -21.04
C SER A 40 -8.60 6.98 -20.92
N ASN A 41 -9.52 6.03 -21.02
CA ASN A 41 -10.96 6.21 -20.89
C ASN A 41 -11.61 4.99 -20.23
N PRO A 42 -11.51 4.86 -18.91
CA PRO A 42 -11.92 3.65 -18.20
C PRO A 42 -13.44 3.37 -18.30
N SER A 43 -14.27 4.39 -18.43
CA SER A 43 -15.71 4.20 -18.59
C SER A 43 -16.06 3.54 -19.92
N GLU A 44 -15.39 3.93 -21.00
CA GLU A 44 -15.57 3.33 -22.31
C GLU A 44 -14.99 1.92 -22.34
N ALA A 45 -13.80 1.71 -21.73
CA ALA A 45 -13.19 0.38 -21.59
C ALA A 45 -14.12 -0.60 -20.87
N LEU A 46 -14.77 -0.15 -19.78
CA LEU A 46 -15.71 -0.99 -19.03
C LEU A 46 -16.92 -1.38 -19.90
N ARG A 47 -17.47 -0.44 -20.68
CA ARG A 47 -18.58 -0.72 -21.60
C ARG A 47 -18.14 -1.72 -22.69
N GLU A 48 -17.03 -1.41 -23.39
CA GLU A 48 -16.50 -2.28 -24.46
C GLU A 48 -16.17 -3.70 -23.95
N ALA A 49 -15.61 -3.80 -22.74
CA ALA A 49 -15.32 -5.10 -22.12
C ALA A 49 -16.59 -5.86 -21.74
N SER A 50 -17.66 -5.17 -21.31
CA SER A 50 -18.98 -5.76 -21.06
C SER A 50 -19.63 -6.28 -22.33
N ASP A 51 -19.58 -5.50 -23.41
CA ASP A 51 -20.08 -5.92 -24.73
C ASP A 51 -19.28 -7.13 -25.25
N TRP A 52 -17.97 -7.09 -25.08
CA TRP A 52 -17.09 -8.20 -25.44
C TRP A 52 -17.38 -9.46 -24.59
N GLN A 53 -17.61 -9.32 -23.30
CA GLN A 53 -18.01 -10.44 -22.43
C GLN A 53 -19.31 -11.08 -22.94
N SER A 54 -20.32 -10.24 -23.29
CA SER A 54 -21.60 -10.70 -23.83
C SER A 54 -21.46 -11.43 -25.16
N ALA A 55 -20.43 -11.07 -25.95
CA ALA A 55 -20.07 -11.73 -27.22
C ALA A 55 -19.14 -12.95 -27.03
N GLY A 56 -18.95 -13.44 -25.81
CA GLY A 56 -18.12 -14.62 -25.53
C GLY A 56 -16.64 -14.31 -25.28
N GLY A 57 -16.30 -13.10 -24.91
CA GLY A 57 -14.93 -12.66 -24.65
C GLY A 57 -14.23 -13.35 -23.46
N GLY A 58 -15.03 -14.02 -22.63
CA GLY A 58 -14.53 -14.89 -21.55
C GLY A 58 -13.62 -14.15 -20.55
N PRO A 59 -12.66 -14.85 -19.96
CA PRO A 59 -11.79 -14.33 -18.90
C PRO A 59 -11.00 -13.08 -19.25
N ALA A 60 -10.61 -12.91 -20.51
CA ALA A 60 -9.87 -11.72 -20.94
C ALA A 60 -10.74 -10.45 -20.86
N SER A 61 -12.03 -10.54 -21.21
CA SER A 61 -12.99 -9.45 -21.02
C SER A 61 -13.24 -9.17 -19.54
N ASP A 62 -13.38 -10.22 -18.69
CA ASP A 62 -13.55 -10.07 -17.26
C ASP A 62 -12.37 -9.36 -16.59
N HIS A 63 -11.14 -9.74 -16.96
CA HIS A 63 -9.95 -9.08 -16.46
C HIS A 63 -9.89 -7.59 -16.90
N CYS A 64 -10.17 -7.32 -18.18
CA CYS A 64 -10.22 -5.93 -18.64
C CYS A 64 -11.30 -5.11 -17.91
N MET A 65 -12.48 -5.68 -17.66
CA MET A 65 -13.51 -5.04 -16.84
C MET A 65 -12.99 -4.71 -15.44
N ALA A 66 -12.27 -5.64 -14.80
CA ALA A 66 -11.68 -5.42 -13.48
C ALA A 66 -10.67 -4.28 -13.48
N VAL A 67 -9.78 -4.22 -14.48
CA VAL A 67 -8.81 -3.12 -14.64
C VAL A 67 -9.52 -1.79 -14.84
N ALA A 68 -10.55 -1.74 -15.69
CA ALA A 68 -11.36 -0.53 -15.88
C ALA A 68 -12.08 -0.10 -14.59
N LEU A 69 -12.60 -1.04 -13.80
CA LEU A 69 -13.22 -0.78 -12.50
C LEU A 69 -12.22 -0.20 -11.49
N VAL A 70 -10.97 -0.69 -11.46
CA VAL A 70 -9.90 -0.10 -10.64
C VAL A 70 -9.65 1.34 -11.04
N ALA A 71 -9.53 1.62 -12.34
CA ALA A 71 -9.32 2.97 -12.87
C ALA A 71 -10.50 3.92 -12.60
N LEU A 72 -11.71 3.38 -12.46
CA LEU A 72 -12.92 4.11 -12.04
C LEU A 72 -13.07 4.23 -10.52
N HIS A 73 -12.10 3.79 -9.74
CA HIS A 73 -12.17 3.73 -8.26
C HIS A 73 -13.32 2.85 -7.72
N ARG A 74 -13.88 1.94 -8.53
CA ARG A 74 -14.89 0.96 -8.15
C ARG A 74 -14.23 -0.31 -7.59
N TYR A 75 -13.40 -0.13 -6.58
CA TYR A 75 -12.45 -1.14 -6.09
C TYR A 75 -13.11 -2.42 -5.59
N ALA A 76 -14.23 -2.32 -4.88
CA ALA A 76 -14.93 -3.50 -4.38
C ALA A 76 -15.47 -4.40 -5.51
N GLU A 77 -15.95 -3.80 -6.59
CA GLU A 77 -16.43 -4.54 -7.75
C GLU A 77 -15.26 -5.17 -8.52
N ALA A 78 -14.15 -4.44 -8.63
CA ALA A 78 -12.92 -4.97 -9.22
C ALA A 78 -12.40 -6.18 -8.44
N GLY A 79 -12.29 -6.07 -7.11
CA GLY A 79 -11.86 -7.16 -6.24
C GLY A 79 -12.73 -8.40 -6.37
N ALA A 80 -14.06 -8.23 -6.34
CA ALA A 80 -14.99 -9.35 -6.49
C ALA A 80 -14.86 -10.04 -7.86
N LYS A 81 -14.67 -9.26 -8.92
CA LYS A 81 -14.50 -9.81 -10.28
C LYS A 81 -13.17 -10.56 -10.41
N LEU A 82 -12.08 -10.04 -9.88
CA LEU A 82 -10.76 -10.67 -9.87
C LEU A 82 -10.76 -11.97 -9.04
N ASP A 83 -11.37 -11.96 -7.87
CA ASP A 83 -11.54 -13.17 -7.04
C ASP A 83 -12.34 -14.27 -7.77
N THR A 84 -13.42 -13.88 -8.44
CA THR A 84 -14.22 -14.80 -9.25
C THR A 84 -13.38 -15.39 -10.39
N LEU A 85 -12.62 -14.55 -11.06
CA LEU A 85 -11.75 -14.97 -12.17
C LEU A 85 -10.63 -15.89 -11.68
N ALA A 86 -9.99 -15.58 -10.56
CA ALA A 86 -8.93 -16.39 -9.96
C ALA A 86 -9.43 -17.79 -9.53
N ARG A 87 -10.69 -17.88 -9.07
CA ARG A 87 -11.33 -19.16 -8.64
C ARG A 87 -11.92 -19.94 -9.80
N SER A 88 -12.10 -19.31 -10.95
CA SER A 88 -12.61 -20.00 -12.12
C SER A 88 -11.58 -21.01 -12.64
N GLY A 89 -12.03 -22.13 -13.18
CA GLY A 89 -11.13 -23.15 -13.77
C GLY A 89 -10.30 -22.67 -14.97
N PHE A 90 -10.48 -21.42 -15.38
CA PHE A 90 -9.72 -20.78 -16.45
C PHE A 90 -8.27 -20.50 -16.06
N ALA A 91 -7.99 -20.07 -14.86
CA ALA A 91 -6.63 -19.83 -14.38
C ALA A 91 -5.96 -21.17 -14.00
N SER A 92 -5.75 -22.04 -15.01
CA SER A 92 -5.07 -23.33 -14.84
C SER A 92 -3.59 -23.15 -14.46
N ASP A 93 -2.96 -22.07 -14.92
CA ASP A 93 -1.61 -21.69 -14.51
C ASP A 93 -1.65 -21.13 -13.08
N PRO A 94 -0.95 -21.78 -12.12
CA PRO A 94 -0.87 -21.30 -10.76
C PRO A 94 -0.35 -19.84 -10.64
N MET A 95 0.60 -19.44 -11.49
CA MET A 95 1.18 -18.09 -11.44
C MET A 95 0.16 -17.03 -11.88
N ILE A 96 -0.63 -17.31 -12.91
CA ILE A 96 -1.74 -16.43 -13.33
C ILE A 96 -2.78 -16.32 -12.21
N ARG A 97 -3.13 -17.44 -11.59
CA ARG A 97 -4.08 -17.47 -10.49
C ARG A 97 -3.58 -16.69 -9.28
N MET A 98 -2.30 -16.84 -8.93
CA MET A 98 -1.65 -16.07 -7.87
C MET A 98 -1.72 -14.56 -8.15
N ALA A 99 -1.37 -14.15 -9.36
CA ALA A 99 -1.41 -12.74 -9.77
C ALA A 99 -2.84 -12.16 -9.75
N LEU A 100 -3.86 -12.95 -10.09
CA LEU A 100 -5.26 -12.51 -9.99
C LEU A 100 -5.71 -12.34 -8.53
N PHE A 101 -5.30 -13.23 -7.63
CA PHE A 101 -5.56 -13.09 -6.20
C PHE A 101 -4.81 -11.89 -5.62
N ASP A 102 -3.57 -11.63 -6.02
CA ASP A 102 -2.82 -10.44 -5.64
C ASP A 102 -3.57 -9.15 -6.06
N GLN A 103 -3.95 -9.06 -7.33
CA GLN A 103 -4.73 -7.93 -7.83
C GLN A 103 -6.06 -7.76 -7.08
N ALA A 104 -6.75 -8.87 -6.77
CA ALA A 104 -7.97 -8.84 -5.97
C ALA A 104 -7.72 -8.29 -4.56
N GLY A 105 -6.68 -8.79 -3.89
CA GLY A 105 -6.28 -8.33 -2.56
C GLY A 105 -5.98 -6.84 -2.52
N ASN A 106 -5.23 -6.35 -3.51
CA ASN A 106 -4.93 -4.93 -3.65
C ASN A 106 -6.19 -4.08 -3.93
N ALA A 107 -7.11 -4.56 -4.77
CA ALA A 107 -8.39 -3.89 -4.98
C ALA A 107 -9.23 -3.85 -3.69
N TRP A 108 -9.25 -4.90 -2.90
CA TRP A 108 -9.94 -4.95 -1.61
C TRP A 108 -9.30 -4.02 -0.56
N LEU A 109 -7.96 -3.87 -0.55
CA LEU A 109 -7.28 -2.87 0.29
C LEU A 109 -7.73 -1.46 -0.06
N LEU A 110 -7.77 -1.12 -1.36
CA LEU A 110 -8.25 0.17 -1.84
C LEU A 110 -9.73 0.39 -1.52
N ALA A 111 -10.53 -0.68 -1.51
CA ALA A 111 -11.93 -0.66 -1.10
C ALA A 111 -12.13 -0.57 0.42
N THR A 112 -11.05 -0.53 1.22
CA THR A 112 -11.10 -0.59 2.69
C THR A 112 -11.84 -1.82 3.23
N LYS A 113 -11.67 -2.97 2.55
CA LYS A 113 -12.25 -4.28 2.90
C LYS A 113 -11.14 -5.27 3.31
N PRO A 114 -10.52 -5.09 4.50
CA PRO A 114 -9.34 -5.86 4.88
C PRO A 114 -9.60 -7.37 5.01
N ASP A 115 -10.78 -7.79 5.41
CA ASP A 115 -11.10 -9.24 5.47
C ASP A 115 -11.05 -9.90 4.09
N SER A 116 -11.61 -9.24 3.08
CA SER A 116 -11.55 -9.73 1.70
C SER A 116 -10.12 -9.70 1.15
N ALA A 117 -9.35 -8.65 1.47
CA ALA A 117 -7.95 -8.55 1.09
C ALA A 117 -7.11 -9.70 1.67
N ILE A 118 -7.26 -9.98 2.98
CA ILE A 118 -6.58 -11.10 3.66
C ILE A 118 -6.95 -12.43 3.00
N ALA A 119 -8.21 -12.63 2.66
CA ALA A 119 -8.65 -13.86 2.00
C ALA A 119 -7.98 -14.05 0.62
N SER A 120 -7.92 -12.98 -0.20
CA SER A 120 -7.29 -13.02 -1.51
C SER A 120 -5.77 -13.23 -1.41
N PHE A 121 -5.06 -12.47 -0.57
CA PHE A 121 -3.63 -12.67 -0.36
C PHE A 121 -3.30 -14.04 0.23
N SER A 122 -4.15 -14.56 1.12
CA SER A 122 -3.95 -15.92 1.65
C SER A 122 -4.12 -16.97 0.57
N ALA A 123 -5.03 -16.78 -0.39
CA ALA A 123 -5.17 -17.65 -1.53
C ALA A 123 -3.97 -17.57 -2.50
N ALA A 124 -3.38 -16.39 -2.68
CA ALA A 124 -2.14 -16.20 -3.42
C ALA A 124 -0.95 -16.89 -2.72
N LEU A 125 -0.79 -16.68 -1.41
CA LEU A 125 0.25 -17.28 -0.59
C LEU A 125 0.11 -18.81 -0.42
N ALA A 126 -1.06 -19.38 -0.68
CA ALA A 126 -1.20 -20.83 -0.78
C ALA A 126 -0.50 -21.40 -2.02
N ILE A 127 -0.21 -20.56 -3.02
CA ILE A 127 0.52 -20.94 -4.25
C ILE A 127 2.02 -20.72 -4.04
N ASP A 128 2.42 -19.54 -3.55
CA ASP A 128 3.79 -19.24 -3.15
C ASP A 128 3.82 -18.66 -1.72
N PRO A 129 4.08 -19.50 -0.71
CA PRO A 129 4.13 -19.09 0.69
C PRO A 129 5.30 -18.14 1.03
N SER A 130 6.28 -18.03 0.13
CA SER A 130 7.50 -17.26 0.34
C SER A 130 7.54 -15.93 -0.40
N ASP A 131 6.47 -15.57 -1.11
CA ASP A 131 6.40 -14.27 -1.79
C ASP A 131 6.37 -13.12 -0.77
N ALA A 132 7.48 -12.37 -0.71
CA ALA A 132 7.68 -11.31 0.27
C ALA A 132 6.73 -10.11 0.04
N ASP A 133 6.32 -9.86 -1.19
CA ASP A 133 5.39 -8.77 -1.52
C ASP A 133 3.97 -9.14 -1.10
N LEU A 134 3.52 -10.36 -1.37
CA LEU A 134 2.23 -10.87 -0.89
C LEU A 134 2.13 -10.91 0.63
N LEU A 135 3.20 -11.34 1.31
CA LEU A 135 3.29 -11.29 2.78
C LEU A 135 3.18 -9.85 3.29
N SER A 136 3.88 -8.91 2.66
CA SER A 136 3.79 -7.49 3.02
C SER A 136 2.39 -6.91 2.82
N ASP A 137 1.74 -7.24 1.72
CA ASP A 137 0.40 -6.74 1.41
C ASP A 137 -0.66 -7.34 2.34
N ARG A 138 -0.53 -8.64 2.70
CA ARG A 138 -1.40 -9.23 3.73
C ARG A 138 -1.16 -8.59 5.09
N ALA A 139 0.08 -8.32 5.46
CA ALA A 139 0.41 -7.61 6.69
C ALA A 139 -0.23 -6.21 6.75
N ARG A 140 -0.31 -5.49 5.63
CA ARG A 140 -1.02 -4.21 5.55
C ARG A 140 -2.52 -4.37 5.80
N ALA A 141 -3.13 -5.40 5.23
CA ALA A 141 -4.54 -5.72 5.48
C ALA A 141 -4.79 -6.11 6.96
N GLU A 142 -3.88 -6.89 7.56
CA GLU A 142 -3.92 -7.22 8.99
C GLU A 142 -3.79 -5.97 9.87
N ALA A 143 -2.89 -5.06 9.51
CA ALA A 143 -2.72 -3.77 10.22
C ALA A 143 -3.98 -2.89 10.13
N MET A 144 -4.70 -2.89 9.01
CA MET A 144 -5.99 -2.19 8.88
C MET A 144 -7.04 -2.73 9.87
N LYS A 145 -6.98 -4.01 10.21
CA LYS A 145 -7.80 -4.65 11.25
C LYS A 145 -7.25 -4.45 12.66
N LYS A 146 -6.11 -3.80 12.80
CA LYS A 146 -5.34 -3.72 14.05
C LYS A 146 -4.88 -5.08 14.57
N ASN A 147 -4.81 -6.10 13.70
CA ASN A 147 -4.18 -7.37 14.02
C ASN A 147 -2.65 -7.25 13.86
N TRP A 148 -2.05 -6.50 14.79
CA TRP A 148 -0.62 -6.20 14.74
C TRP A 148 0.26 -7.44 14.86
N ALA A 149 -0.22 -8.49 15.55
CA ALA A 149 0.49 -9.76 15.68
C ALA A 149 0.54 -10.51 14.33
N GLY A 150 -0.56 -10.52 13.58
CA GLY A 150 -0.60 -11.06 12.22
C GLY A 150 0.34 -10.29 11.29
N ALA A 151 0.31 -8.96 11.35
CA ALA A 151 1.21 -8.12 10.57
C ALA A 151 2.69 -8.35 10.91
N ASP A 152 3.08 -8.43 12.21
CA ASP A 152 4.47 -8.73 12.61
C ASP A 152 4.91 -10.11 12.12
N SER A 153 4.02 -11.10 12.15
CA SER A 153 4.30 -12.46 11.66
C SER A 153 4.61 -12.47 10.16
N ASP A 154 3.73 -11.89 9.35
CA ASP A 154 3.90 -11.85 7.90
C ASP A 154 5.15 -11.06 7.49
N LEU A 155 5.37 -9.89 8.10
CA LEU A 155 6.55 -9.06 7.82
C LEU A 155 7.84 -9.73 8.29
N SER A 156 7.79 -10.52 9.36
CA SER A 156 8.94 -11.32 9.80
C SER A 156 9.25 -12.41 8.78
N ALA A 157 8.24 -13.09 8.24
CA ALA A 157 8.42 -14.07 7.17
C ALA A 157 8.99 -13.41 5.90
N ALA A 158 8.45 -12.26 5.48
CA ALA A 158 8.95 -11.50 4.34
C ALA A 158 10.42 -11.08 4.49
N LEU A 159 10.83 -10.68 5.71
CA LEU A 159 12.21 -10.31 6.02
C LEU A 159 13.17 -11.50 6.14
N LEU A 160 12.67 -12.73 6.30
CA LEU A 160 13.51 -13.94 6.17
C LEU A 160 13.88 -14.16 4.70
N VAL A 161 12.98 -13.87 3.77
CA VAL A 161 13.24 -13.97 2.32
C VAL A 161 14.12 -12.81 1.85
N ASN A 162 13.78 -11.59 2.23
CA ASN A 162 14.42 -10.36 1.80
C ASN A 162 14.88 -9.49 2.99
N PRO A 163 16.00 -9.82 3.63
CA PRO A 163 16.42 -9.17 4.88
C PRO A 163 16.91 -7.72 4.72
N MET A 164 17.09 -7.24 3.49
CA MET A 164 17.60 -5.91 3.17
C MET A 164 16.49 -4.93 2.74
N ARG A 165 15.23 -5.30 2.88
CA ARG A 165 14.07 -4.47 2.56
C ARG A 165 13.79 -3.48 3.70
N ALA A 166 14.19 -2.23 3.53
CA ALA A 166 13.99 -1.18 4.55
C ALA A 166 12.51 -0.85 4.78
N ASP A 167 11.70 -0.93 3.75
CA ASP A 167 10.24 -0.75 3.83
C ASP A 167 9.56 -1.79 4.72
N LEU A 168 9.94 -3.08 4.58
CA LEU A 168 9.42 -4.15 5.44
C LEU A 168 9.85 -3.97 6.89
N LEU A 169 11.07 -3.49 7.14
CA LEU A 169 11.54 -3.17 8.48
C LEU A 169 10.70 -2.06 9.11
N VAL A 170 10.39 -1.00 8.37
CA VAL A 170 9.54 0.08 8.89
C VAL A 170 8.14 -0.40 9.18
N LEU A 171 7.52 -1.15 8.27
CA LEU A 171 6.18 -1.71 8.48
C LEU A 171 6.14 -2.61 9.72
N ARG A 172 7.16 -3.48 9.90
CA ARG A 172 7.25 -4.34 11.08
C ARG A 172 7.48 -3.55 12.37
N GLY A 173 8.34 -2.55 12.31
CA GLY A 173 8.56 -1.62 13.42
C GLY A 173 7.27 -0.94 13.85
N SER A 174 6.46 -0.47 12.90
CA SER A 174 5.17 0.15 13.19
C SER A 174 4.17 -0.81 13.84
N ALA A 175 4.11 -2.06 13.37
CA ALA A 175 3.29 -3.10 13.99
C ALA A 175 3.77 -3.40 15.44
N ARG A 176 5.07 -3.52 15.66
CA ARG A 176 5.69 -3.74 16.97
C ARG A 176 5.46 -2.57 17.93
N HIS A 177 5.57 -1.34 17.42
CA HIS A 177 5.25 -0.14 18.19
C HIS A 177 3.79 -0.14 18.65
N ALA A 178 2.86 -0.46 17.75
CA ALA A 178 1.43 -0.57 18.06
C ALA A 178 1.12 -1.67 19.11
N MET A 179 1.95 -2.72 19.18
CA MET A 179 1.89 -3.75 20.24
C MET A 179 2.59 -3.34 21.54
N GLY A 180 3.17 -2.15 21.64
CA GLY A 180 3.96 -1.71 22.80
C GLY A 180 5.39 -2.29 22.84
N ARG A 181 5.84 -3.04 21.85
CA ARG A 181 7.18 -3.63 21.74
C ARG A 181 8.19 -2.57 21.25
N LYS A 182 8.31 -1.48 22.04
CA LYS A 182 9.06 -0.28 21.64
C LYS A 182 10.55 -0.54 21.35
N ALA A 183 11.19 -1.45 22.08
CA ALA A 183 12.60 -1.79 21.83
C ALA A 183 12.79 -2.47 20.47
N ASP A 184 11.92 -3.41 20.13
CA ASP A 184 11.96 -4.13 18.86
C ASP A 184 11.64 -3.21 17.68
N ALA A 185 10.68 -2.29 17.85
CA ALA A 185 10.33 -1.29 16.84
C ALA A 185 11.53 -0.36 16.55
N ARG A 186 12.19 0.13 17.62
CA ARG A 186 13.40 0.94 17.48
C ARG A 186 14.48 0.22 16.69
N ALA A 187 14.74 -1.05 17.02
CA ALA A 187 15.76 -1.84 16.34
C ALA A 187 15.46 -2.00 14.83
N ASP A 188 14.18 -2.15 14.47
CA ASP A 188 13.77 -2.23 13.06
C ASP A 188 13.98 -0.89 12.34
N TYR A 189 13.60 0.24 12.93
CA TYR A 189 13.83 1.56 12.32
C TYR A 189 15.33 1.90 12.19
N GLU A 190 16.13 1.58 13.21
CA GLU A 190 17.58 1.77 13.16
C GLU A 190 18.22 0.90 12.07
N ARG A 191 17.75 -0.33 11.90
CA ARG A 191 18.21 -1.20 10.82
C ARG A 191 17.81 -0.67 9.44
N ALA A 192 16.58 -0.17 9.28
CA ALA A 192 16.14 0.47 8.04
C ALA A 192 17.02 1.68 7.69
N LEU A 193 17.35 2.51 8.69
CA LEU A 193 18.21 3.69 8.50
C LEU A 193 19.70 3.34 8.32
N LYS A 194 20.14 2.19 8.80
CA LYS A 194 21.48 1.68 8.48
C LYS A 194 21.58 1.24 7.02
N LEU A 195 20.48 0.69 6.46
CA LEU A 195 20.40 0.33 5.05
C LEU A 195 20.27 1.57 4.16
N HIS A 196 19.41 2.49 4.55
CA HIS A 196 19.11 3.72 3.82
C HIS A 196 19.04 4.91 4.81
N PRO A 197 20.15 5.65 5.02
CA PRO A 197 20.23 6.72 6.04
C PRO A 197 19.21 7.85 5.86
N GLY A 198 18.75 8.08 4.63
CA GLY A 198 17.71 9.09 4.31
C GLY A 198 16.30 8.52 4.16
N TYR A 199 16.02 7.29 4.62
CA TYR A 199 14.71 6.69 4.44
C TYR A 199 13.64 7.42 5.27
N VAL A 200 12.82 8.21 4.57
CA VAL A 200 11.90 9.18 5.17
C VAL A 200 10.96 8.55 6.19
N ASP A 201 10.34 7.43 5.83
CA ASP A 201 9.36 6.78 6.72
C ASP A 201 10.03 6.28 8.02
N ALA A 202 11.24 5.75 7.94
CA ALA A 202 12.00 5.33 9.12
C ALA A 202 12.40 6.52 10.01
N LEU A 203 12.78 7.66 9.40
CA LEU A 203 13.10 8.89 10.14
C LEU A 203 11.88 9.44 10.86
N VAL A 204 10.73 9.47 10.19
CA VAL A 204 9.47 9.93 10.80
C VAL A 204 9.11 9.05 11.99
N GLU A 205 9.07 7.74 11.80
CA GLU A 205 8.66 6.80 12.85
C GLU A 205 9.65 6.81 14.04
N ARG A 206 10.96 6.85 13.79
CA ARG A 206 11.95 6.94 14.86
C ARG A 206 11.88 8.29 15.58
N GLY A 207 11.66 9.39 14.85
CA GLY A 207 11.47 10.71 15.42
C GLY A 207 10.25 10.76 16.34
N ASN A 208 9.12 10.20 15.90
CA ASN A 208 7.90 10.08 16.71
C ASN A 208 8.15 9.26 17.99
N MET A 209 8.83 8.13 17.88
CA MET A 209 9.19 7.33 19.05
C MET A 209 10.10 8.06 20.05
N LYS A 210 11.09 8.82 19.56
CA LYS A 210 11.96 9.65 20.40
C LYS A 210 11.15 10.73 21.12
N TYR A 211 10.22 11.37 20.41
CA TYR A 211 9.32 12.36 20.99
C TYR A 211 8.45 11.76 22.12
N GLU A 212 7.85 10.61 21.89
CA GLU A 212 7.11 9.88 22.93
C GLU A 212 7.99 9.56 24.16
N ALA A 213 9.25 9.24 23.93
CA ALA A 213 10.24 8.97 24.97
C ALA A 213 10.79 10.25 25.65
N LYS A 214 10.30 11.45 25.27
CA LYS A 214 10.76 12.77 25.73
C LYS A 214 12.19 13.13 25.29
N ASP A 215 12.75 12.41 24.32
CA ASP A 215 14.00 12.80 23.64
C ASP A 215 13.66 13.80 22.51
N ILE A 216 13.34 15.02 22.92
CA ILE A 216 12.93 16.08 22.00
C ILE A 216 14.06 16.45 21.02
N ALA A 217 15.29 16.49 21.50
CA ALA A 217 16.46 16.84 20.68
C ALA A 217 16.71 15.79 19.58
N GLY A 218 16.61 14.50 19.95
CA GLY A 218 16.74 13.41 19.00
C GLY A 218 15.58 13.35 17.99
N ALA A 219 14.35 13.66 18.43
CA ALA A 219 13.18 13.72 17.55
C ALA A 219 13.36 14.85 16.51
N ARG A 220 13.75 16.05 16.94
CA ARG A 220 14.01 17.21 16.08
C ARG A 220 15.10 16.92 15.04
N THR A 221 16.14 16.15 15.44
CA THR A 221 17.19 15.73 14.51
C THR A 221 16.63 14.87 13.38
N ASP A 222 15.82 13.86 13.69
CA ASP A 222 15.22 12.97 12.68
C ASP A 222 14.24 13.74 11.78
N TRP A 223 13.35 14.57 12.35
CA TRP A 223 12.42 15.39 11.56
C TRP A 223 13.13 16.45 10.70
N GLY A 224 14.23 17.05 11.20
CA GLY A 224 15.07 17.96 10.43
C GLY A 224 15.70 17.25 9.22
N GLN A 225 16.10 15.99 9.39
CA GLN A 225 16.62 15.19 8.29
C GLN A 225 15.52 14.87 7.26
N VAL A 226 14.27 14.61 7.66
CA VAL A 226 13.12 14.45 6.73
C VAL A 226 12.96 15.70 5.86
N VAL A 227 12.99 16.89 6.48
CA VAL A 227 12.84 18.17 5.77
C VAL A 227 13.98 18.40 4.78
N SER A 228 15.21 18.03 5.14
CA SER A 228 16.37 18.21 4.26
C SER A 228 16.42 17.21 3.12
N THR A 229 15.98 15.95 3.37
CA THR A 229 16.05 14.87 2.38
C THR A 229 14.94 14.96 1.33
N SER A 230 13.74 15.37 1.74
CA SER A 230 12.55 15.38 0.88
C SER A 230 11.68 16.61 1.13
N PRO A 231 12.18 17.84 0.84
CA PRO A 231 11.57 19.10 1.29
C PRO A 231 10.12 19.30 0.81
N ASP A 232 9.76 18.76 -0.35
CA ASP A 232 8.44 18.95 -0.96
C ASP A 232 7.46 17.81 -0.63
N SER A 233 7.88 16.85 0.19
CA SER A 233 7.02 15.71 0.56
C SER A 233 5.98 16.10 1.62
N ALA A 234 4.86 15.35 1.65
CA ALA A 234 3.87 15.47 2.72
C ALA A 234 4.48 15.16 4.10
N ALA A 235 5.45 14.24 4.17
CA ALA A 235 6.18 13.93 5.38
C ALA A 235 7.00 15.12 5.89
N ALA A 236 7.64 15.87 4.99
CA ALA A 236 8.36 17.10 5.37
C ALA A 236 7.42 18.20 5.87
N ALA A 237 6.21 18.31 5.33
CA ALA A 237 5.24 19.26 5.84
C ALA A 237 4.85 18.93 7.29
N VAL A 238 4.58 17.66 7.60
CA VAL A 238 4.31 17.19 8.96
C VAL A 238 5.54 17.36 9.87
N ALA A 239 6.73 17.03 9.38
CA ALA A 239 7.97 17.19 10.13
C ALA A 239 8.23 18.67 10.49
N ARG A 240 7.97 19.64 9.58
CA ARG A 240 8.06 21.07 9.90
C ARG A 240 7.09 21.48 11.00
N GLN A 241 5.87 20.94 11.00
CA GLN A 241 4.91 21.20 12.06
C GLN A 241 5.44 20.71 13.41
N HIS A 242 5.92 19.47 13.49
CA HIS A 242 6.52 18.92 14.71
C HIS A 242 7.75 19.74 15.19
N LEU A 243 8.57 20.21 14.26
CA LEU A 243 9.71 21.07 14.57
C LEU A 243 9.27 22.41 15.17
N ALA A 244 8.19 23.00 14.64
CA ALA A 244 7.62 24.24 15.15
C ALA A 244 7.00 24.04 16.54
N ASP A 245 6.21 22.96 16.72
CA ASP A 245 5.52 22.65 17.99
C ASP A 245 6.52 22.32 19.13
N THR A 246 7.72 21.89 18.79
CA THR A 246 8.79 21.54 19.73
C THR A 246 9.90 22.60 19.82
N ASP A 247 9.73 23.76 19.22
CA ASP A 247 10.71 24.83 19.27
C ASP A 247 10.78 25.42 20.70
N PRO A 248 11.94 25.36 21.36
CA PRO A 248 12.10 25.86 22.71
C PRO A 248 11.92 27.38 22.83
N THR A 249 11.92 28.10 21.72
CA THR A 249 11.72 29.55 21.68
C THR A 249 10.24 29.94 21.51
N THR A 250 9.37 28.98 21.18
CA THR A 250 7.92 29.21 21.04
C THR A 250 7.25 29.06 22.40
N PRO A 251 6.61 30.12 22.95
CA PRO A 251 5.88 30.00 24.22
C PRO A 251 4.72 28.99 24.06
N PRO A 252 4.43 28.20 25.10
CA PRO A 252 3.35 27.22 25.05
C PRO A 252 2.02 27.91 24.70
N ALA A 253 1.26 27.29 23.81
CA ALA A 253 0.01 27.85 23.25
C ALA A 253 -1.05 28.22 24.32
N ASN A 254 -0.86 27.84 25.58
CA ASN A 254 -1.75 28.16 26.72
C ASN A 254 -1.34 29.40 27.51
N GLU A 255 -0.22 30.05 27.21
CA GLU A 255 0.09 31.35 27.78
C GLU A 255 -0.36 32.47 26.81
N ALA A 256 -1.67 32.68 26.72
CA ALA A 256 -2.18 33.92 26.16
C ALA A 256 -1.57 35.09 26.97
N PRO A 257 -1.04 36.13 26.30
CA PRO A 257 -0.49 37.27 27.02
C PRO A 257 -1.56 37.88 27.94
N VAL A 258 -1.32 37.80 29.24
CA VAL A 258 -2.16 38.51 30.20
C VAL A 258 -2.06 40.00 29.88
N LEU A 259 -3.06 40.51 29.18
CA LEU A 259 -3.18 41.95 28.94
C LEU A 259 -3.21 42.63 30.30
N LYS A 260 -2.13 43.36 30.64
CA LYS A 260 -2.09 44.23 31.81
C LYS A 260 -3.24 45.24 31.71
N PRO A 261 -4.08 45.36 32.74
CA PRO A 261 -5.12 46.40 32.73
C PRO A 261 -4.47 47.79 32.59
N PRO A 262 -5.15 48.72 31.88
CA PRO A 262 -4.65 50.06 31.73
C PRO A 262 -4.52 50.71 33.12
N LYS A 263 -3.41 51.47 33.36
CA LYS A 263 -3.20 52.24 34.59
C LYS A 263 -4.33 53.28 34.67
N PRO A 264 -4.92 53.47 35.86
CA PRO A 264 -5.87 54.58 36.07
C PRO A 264 -5.13 55.92 35.98
N HIS A 265 -5.76 56.86 35.28
CA HIS A 265 -5.29 58.24 35.17
C HIS A 265 -5.58 59.02 36.43
#